data_04b1bb2e0f489178adbe8f653cd12f62
#
_entry.id   04b1bb2e0f489178adbe8f653cd12f62
#
_cell.length_a   1.000
_cell.length_b   1.000
_cell.length_c   1.000
_cell.angle_alpha   90.00
_cell.angle_beta   90.00
_cell.angle_gamma   90.00
#
_symmetry.space_group_name_H-M   'P 1'
#
loop_
_entity.id
_entity.type
_entity.pdbx_description
1 polymer ?
#
loop_
_entity_poly.entity_id
_entity_poly.type
_entity_poly.pdbx_seq_one_letter_code
_entity_poly.pdbx_strand_id
1 'polypeptide(L)'
;MPQKLDLSLSHNRSFPLVQEIWFDSLTIFWGEWLDLRVRVKQIIASGMVSPIIYILAFGLGLGNSLGKPTVGDTYLEFILPGMIALSSMTICFAGTTFSICGDRLYSKTFEELLLLPIHPLALYLGKVMAGVARGLLTSSAVIVIAILSTGKIFGFLNPLFLLLLILNCSVFAGLGVIAGLNVSSIESVGLYNNFLIVPMSFLGGTFFDPSSLPIYFKALLYALPLTYTSLGLRAAAYLPLQQFPWFTLPILLSMALILAIIGAHQFSHQQD
;
A
#
# COMPACT_ATOMS: atom_id res chain seq x y z
N MET A 1 45.45 31.27 -16.20
CA MET A 1 45.23 29.82 -16.25
C MET A 1 44.52 29.41 -14.97
N PRO A 2 43.22 29.10 -15.00
CA PRO A 2 42.53 28.58 -13.83
C PRO A 2 42.79 27.07 -13.72
N GLN A 3 43.34 26.63 -12.60
CA GLN A 3 43.45 25.22 -12.22
C GLN A 3 42.10 24.55 -12.28
N LYS A 4 41.94 23.56 -13.15
CA LYS A 4 40.86 22.59 -13.08
C LYS A 4 40.99 21.86 -11.74
N LEU A 5 40.10 22.15 -10.80
CA LEU A 5 39.91 21.27 -9.64
C LEU A 5 39.45 19.91 -10.19
N ASP A 6 40.34 18.96 -10.09
CA ASP A 6 40.09 17.56 -10.39
C ASP A 6 39.21 16.99 -9.25
N LEU A 7 37.92 17.12 -9.43
CA LEU A 7 36.89 16.52 -8.54
C LEU A 7 36.71 15.02 -8.85
N SER A 8 37.79 14.31 -9.11
CA SER A 8 37.81 12.86 -9.03
C SER A 8 37.91 12.42 -7.56
N LEU A 9 36.87 12.76 -6.78
CA LEU A 9 36.56 12.00 -5.60
C LEU A 9 36.12 10.62 -6.08
N SER A 10 37.09 9.74 -6.34
CA SER A 10 36.89 8.32 -6.39
C SER A 10 36.21 7.94 -5.06
N HIS A 11 34.91 7.87 -5.05
CA HIS A 11 34.13 7.31 -3.96
C HIS A 11 34.61 5.85 -3.85
N ASN A 12 35.51 5.62 -2.91
CA ASN A 12 36.00 4.31 -2.59
C ASN A 12 34.83 3.53 -1.99
N ARG A 13 33.98 2.95 -2.89
CA ARG A 13 32.81 2.18 -2.53
C ARG A 13 33.28 0.94 -1.80
N SER A 14 33.37 1.03 -0.49
CA SER A 14 33.79 -0.07 0.39
C SER A 14 32.71 -1.12 0.61
N PHE A 15 31.46 -0.87 0.12
CA PHE A 15 30.32 -1.77 0.29
C PHE A 15 29.81 -2.31 -1.04
N PRO A 16 29.28 -3.56 -1.08
CA PRO A 16 28.61 -4.08 -2.26
C PRO A 16 27.36 -3.22 -2.55
N LEU A 17 27.06 -2.99 -3.82
CA LEU A 17 26.00 -2.12 -4.33
C LEU A 17 24.63 -2.35 -3.67
N VAL A 18 24.33 -3.60 -3.30
CA VAL A 18 23.08 -3.97 -2.60
C VAL A 18 23.04 -3.39 -1.18
N GLN A 19 24.18 -3.34 -0.48
CA GLN A 19 24.22 -2.75 0.86
C GLN A 19 24.06 -1.23 0.81
N GLU A 20 24.66 -0.56 -0.16
CA GLU A 20 24.47 0.89 -0.36
C GLU A 20 23.00 1.21 -0.60
N ILE A 21 22.35 0.51 -1.55
CA ILE A 21 20.93 0.70 -1.83
C ILE A 21 20.07 0.51 -0.57
N TRP A 22 20.39 -0.48 0.25
CA TRP A 22 19.64 -0.75 1.48
C TRP A 22 19.82 0.35 2.52
N PHE A 23 21.04 0.80 2.78
CA PHE A 23 21.29 1.89 3.72
C PHE A 23 20.69 3.21 3.28
N ASP A 24 20.77 3.54 2.00
CA ASP A 24 20.16 4.74 1.43
C ASP A 24 18.64 4.68 1.54
N SER A 25 18.03 3.53 1.24
CA SER A 25 16.58 3.32 1.40
C SER A 25 16.14 3.52 2.85
N LEU A 26 16.91 3.01 3.83
CA LEU A 26 16.62 3.19 5.25
C LEU A 26 16.77 4.65 5.69
N THR A 27 17.74 5.36 5.15
CA THR A 27 17.96 6.79 5.46
C THR A 27 16.80 7.62 4.97
N ILE A 28 16.32 7.39 3.74
CA ILE A 28 15.14 8.05 3.18
C ILE A 28 13.90 7.69 3.99
N PHE A 29 13.71 6.42 4.29
CA PHE A 29 12.61 5.95 5.14
C PHE A 29 12.63 6.64 6.51
N TRP A 30 13.81 6.80 7.13
CA TRP A 30 13.93 7.44 8.44
C TRP A 30 13.50 8.91 8.41
N GLY A 31 13.86 9.65 7.36
CA GLY A 31 13.37 11.02 7.15
C GLY A 31 11.84 11.08 7.09
N GLU A 32 11.22 10.23 6.27
CA GLU A 32 9.77 10.10 6.17
C GLU A 32 9.11 9.67 7.49
N TRP A 33 9.77 8.78 8.24
CA TRP A 33 9.28 8.31 9.54
C TRP A 33 9.23 9.43 10.59
N LEU A 34 10.19 10.34 10.57
CA LEU A 34 10.20 11.49 11.47
C LEU A 34 8.96 12.38 11.28
N ASP A 35 8.56 12.61 10.03
CA ASP A 35 7.34 13.35 9.71
C ASP A 35 6.08 12.56 10.06
N LEU A 36 6.10 11.26 9.77
CA LEU A 36 5.02 10.35 10.07
C LEU A 36 4.67 10.30 11.55
N ARG A 37 5.66 10.15 12.42
CA ARG A 37 5.47 9.99 13.86
C ARG A 37 4.74 11.17 14.50
N VAL A 38 4.92 12.38 13.96
CA VAL A 38 4.24 13.59 14.45
C VAL A 38 2.75 13.55 14.07
N ARG A 39 2.40 12.94 12.92
CA ARG A 39 1.05 12.91 12.36
C ARG A 39 0.32 11.57 12.55
N VAL A 40 0.88 10.63 13.31
CA VAL A 40 0.33 9.26 13.49
C VAL A 40 -1.15 9.27 13.90
N LYS A 41 -1.52 10.10 14.88
CA LYS A 41 -2.92 10.22 15.35
C LYS A 41 -3.86 10.64 14.22
N GLN A 42 -3.44 11.60 13.40
CA GLN A 42 -4.23 12.11 12.28
C GLN A 42 -4.37 11.06 11.18
N ILE A 43 -3.30 10.33 10.86
CA ILE A 43 -3.28 9.27 9.84
C ILE A 43 -4.21 8.13 10.26
N ILE A 44 -4.10 7.67 11.51
CA ILE A 44 -4.98 6.61 12.03
C ILE A 44 -6.43 7.08 12.01
N ALA A 45 -6.72 8.28 12.53
CA ALA A 45 -8.08 8.80 12.58
C ALA A 45 -8.71 8.90 11.17
N SER A 46 -7.97 9.46 10.20
CA SER A 46 -8.47 9.59 8.82
C SER A 46 -8.72 8.24 8.15
N GLY A 47 -7.86 7.26 8.39
CA GLY A 47 -7.99 5.92 7.82
C GLY A 47 -9.06 5.04 8.47
N MET A 48 -9.51 5.38 9.68
CA MET A 48 -10.54 4.63 10.39
C MET A 48 -11.97 5.05 10.05
N VAL A 49 -12.18 6.24 9.52
CA VAL A 49 -13.54 6.78 9.25
C VAL A 49 -14.33 5.85 8.34
N SER A 50 -13.79 5.48 7.18
CA SER A 50 -14.48 4.61 6.24
C SER A 50 -14.75 3.20 6.80
N PRO A 51 -13.78 2.47 7.39
CA PRO A 51 -14.05 1.19 8.03
C PRO A 51 -15.13 1.24 9.09
N ILE A 52 -15.13 2.24 9.96
CA ILE A 52 -16.14 2.37 11.00
C ILE A 52 -17.53 2.54 10.39
N ILE A 53 -17.69 3.42 9.41
CA ILE A 53 -18.97 3.63 8.73
C ILE A 53 -19.44 2.33 8.07
N TYR A 54 -18.55 1.61 7.39
CA TYR A 54 -18.91 0.34 6.75
C TYR A 54 -19.27 -0.76 7.75
N ILE A 55 -18.55 -0.87 8.87
CA ILE A 55 -18.87 -1.83 9.94
C ILE A 55 -20.24 -1.53 10.52
N LEU A 56 -20.57 -0.28 10.77
CA LEU A 56 -21.88 0.12 11.26
C LEU A 56 -22.98 -0.16 10.21
N ALA A 57 -22.76 0.24 8.95
CA ALA A 57 -23.75 0.07 7.89
C ALA A 57 -24.02 -1.41 7.57
N PHE A 58 -22.95 -2.20 7.39
CA PHE A 58 -23.07 -3.59 6.97
C PHE A 58 -23.13 -4.58 8.15
N GLY A 59 -22.50 -4.26 9.29
CA GLY A 59 -22.53 -5.10 10.47
C GLY A 59 -23.88 -5.01 11.21
N LEU A 60 -24.34 -3.78 11.48
CA LEU A 60 -25.57 -3.56 12.25
C LEU A 60 -26.81 -3.37 11.34
N GLY A 61 -26.63 -2.72 10.15
CA GLY A 61 -27.75 -2.39 9.28
C GLY A 61 -28.20 -3.55 8.40
N LEU A 62 -27.30 -4.15 7.64
CA LEU A 62 -27.62 -5.14 6.61
C LEU A 62 -27.23 -6.58 6.98
N GLY A 63 -26.45 -6.78 8.06
CA GLY A 63 -25.89 -8.09 8.41
C GLY A 63 -26.92 -9.21 8.59
N ASN A 64 -28.12 -8.90 9.04
CA ASN A 64 -29.21 -9.87 9.22
C ASN A 64 -30.05 -10.11 7.93
N SER A 65 -29.95 -9.23 6.93
CA SER A 65 -30.75 -9.29 5.69
C SER A 65 -29.99 -9.92 4.53
N LEU A 66 -28.66 -9.95 4.61
CA LEU A 66 -27.78 -10.58 3.61
C LEU A 66 -27.59 -12.04 3.99
N GLY A 67 -27.85 -12.94 3.04
CA GLY A 67 -27.73 -14.40 3.24
C GLY A 67 -26.37 -14.83 3.76
N LYS A 68 -26.21 -16.13 4.09
CA LYS A 68 -24.96 -16.69 4.63
C LYS A 68 -23.79 -16.41 3.65
N PRO A 69 -22.68 -15.84 4.16
CA PRO A 69 -21.51 -15.58 3.32
C PRO A 69 -20.79 -16.89 2.94
N THR A 70 -19.96 -16.81 1.90
CA THR A 70 -19.14 -17.93 1.43
C THR A 70 -18.02 -18.31 2.42
N VAL A 71 -17.57 -17.36 3.24
CA VAL A 71 -16.52 -17.54 4.24
C VAL A 71 -16.89 -16.76 5.51
N GLY A 72 -16.71 -17.37 6.67
CA GLY A 72 -17.09 -16.80 7.98
C GLY A 72 -18.51 -17.17 8.39
N ASP A 73 -18.84 -16.91 9.65
CA ASP A 73 -20.15 -17.22 10.24
C ASP A 73 -21.17 -16.09 10.02
N THR A 74 -20.66 -14.86 9.88
CA THR A 74 -21.45 -13.64 9.70
C THR A 74 -20.94 -12.82 8.51
N TYR A 75 -21.82 -12.00 7.92
CA TYR A 75 -21.43 -11.08 6.84
C TYR A 75 -20.37 -10.06 7.29
N LEU A 76 -20.38 -9.71 8.59
CA LEU A 76 -19.34 -8.86 9.18
C LEU A 76 -17.94 -9.52 9.09
N GLU A 77 -17.84 -10.81 9.41
CA GLU A 77 -16.58 -11.55 9.29
C GLU A 77 -16.09 -11.63 7.84
N PHE A 78 -17.00 -11.75 6.90
CA PHE A 78 -16.67 -11.74 5.47
C PHE A 78 -16.06 -10.40 5.02
N ILE A 79 -16.60 -9.28 5.50
CA ILE A 79 -16.18 -7.93 5.07
C ILE A 79 -14.86 -7.49 5.74
N LEU A 80 -14.64 -7.81 7.01
CA LEU A 80 -13.55 -7.25 7.81
C LEU A 80 -12.14 -7.38 7.17
N PRO A 81 -11.70 -8.54 6.65
CA PRO A 81 -10.40 -8.65 5.99
C PRO A 81 -10.31 -7.78 4.72
N GLY A 82 -11.40 -7.70 3.96
CA GLY A 82 -11.49 -6.83 2.79
C GLY A 82 -11.40 -5.36 3.16
N MET A 83 -11.97 -4.95 4.28
CA MET A 83 -11.89 -3.57 4.78
C MET A 83 -10.50 -3.21 5.27
N ILE A 84 -9.77 -4.14 5.88
CA ILE A 84 -8.36 -3.96 6.23
C ILE A 84 -7.53 -3.73 4.97
N ALA A 85 -7.76 -4.55 3.94
CA ALA A 85 -7.12 -4.38 2.63
C ALA A 85 -7.43 -3.02 2.00
N LEU A 86 -8.69 -2.61 2.01
CA LEU A 86 -9.16 -1.35 1.44
C LEU A 86 -8.59 -0.13 2.17
N SER A 87 -8.57 -0.15 3.49
CA SER A 87 -8.02 0.95 4.30
C SER A 87 -6.53 1.11 4.06
N SER A 88 -5.78 -0.02 4.08
CA SER A 88 -4.34 0.01 3.80
C SER A 88 -4.04 0.49 2.38
N MET A 89 -4.81 0.03 1.37
CA MET A 89 -4.72 0.48 0.00
C MET A 89 -4.85 2.00 -0.12
N THR A 90 -5.94 2.54 0.42
CA THR A 90 -6.26 3.97 0.30
C THR A 90 -5.20 4.84 0.96
N ILE A 91 -4.76 4.47 2.17
CA ILE A 91 -3.76 5.24 2.93
C ILE A 91 -2.37 5.11 2.31
N CYS A 92 -1.98 3.91 1.85
CA CYS A 92 -0.69 3.73 1.18
C CYS A 92 -0.63 4.54 -0.11
N PHE A 93 -1.63 4.42 -0.97
CA PHE A 93 -1.67 5.15 -2.24
C PHE A 93 -1.71 6.66 -2.02
N ALA A 94 -2.75 7.18 -1.37
CA ALA A 94 -2.92 8.61 -1.17
C ALA A 94 -1.76 9.23 -0.38
N GLY A 95 -1.37 8.60 0.74
CA GLY A 95 -0.30 9.11 1.59
C GLY A 95 1.04 9.20 0.88
N THR A 96 1.40 8.21 0.05
CA THR A 96 2.65 8.22 -0.72
C THR A 96 2.58 9.22 -1.87
N THR A 97 1.45 9.28 -2.59
CA THR A 97 1.24 10.25 -3.68
C THR A 97 1.32 11.68 -3.16
N PHE A 98 0.66 11.98 -2.03
CA PHE A 98 0.72 13.31 -1.41
C PHE A 98 2.10 13.67 -0.87
N SER A 99 2.86 12.70 -0.31
CA SER A 99 4.23 12.93 0.16
C SER A 99 5.10 13.38 -1.01
N ILE A 100 5.14 12.62 -2.11
CA ILE A 100 5.99 12.94 -3.27
C ILE A 100 5.53 14.24 -3.96
N CYS A 101 4.22 14.43 -4.11
CA CYS A 101 3.67 15.65 -4.68
C CYS A 101 4.04 16.87 -3.82
N GLY A 102 3.98 16.73 -2.49
CA GLY A 102 4.40 17.78 -1.55
C GLY A 102 5.87 18.13 -1.65
N ASP A 103 6.74 17.12 -1.73
CA ASP A 103 8.19 17.29 -1.86
C ASP A 103 8.57 17.98 -3.19
N ARG A 104 7.85 17.66 -4.27
CA ARG A 104 8.10 18.23 -5.61
C ARG A 104 7.57 19.66 -5.77
N LEU A 105 6.34 19.92 -5.31
CA LEU A 105 5.64 21.17 -5.63
C LEU A 105 5.78 22.24 -4.55
N TYR A 106 6.01 21.87 -3.29
CA TYR A 106 5.99 22.81 -2.17
C TYR A 106 7.33 22.93 -1.46
N SER A 107 7.91 21.84 -1.00
CA SER A 107 9.13 21.90 -0.19
C SER A 107 10.42 21.93 -1.00
N LYS A 108 10.37 21.58 -2.30
CA LYS A 108 11.54 21.44 -3.21
C LYS A 108 12.61 20.46 -2.72
N THR A 109 12.35 19.75 -1.64
CA THR A 109 13.25 18.72 -1.09
C THR A 109 13.46 17.57 -2.08
N PHE A 110 12.54 17.42 -3.04
CA PHE A 110 12.67 16.43 -4.11
C PHE A 110 13.86 16.75 -5.03
N GLU A 111 14.04 18.00 -5.42
CA GLU A 111 15.18 18.44 -6.25
C GLU A 111 16.50 18.23 -5.50
N GLU A 112 16.53 18.51 -4.19
CA GLU A 112 17.71 18.28 -3.36
C GLU A 112 18.07 16.79 -3.27
N LEU A 113 17.06 15.91 -3.14
CA LEU A 113 17.25 14.46 -3.13
C LEU A 113 17.78 13.92 -4.47
N LEU A 114 17.36 14.50 -5.60
CA LEU A 114 17.84 14.10 -6.92
C LEU A 114 19.29 14.50 -7.18
N LEU A 115 19.80 15.55 -6.52
CA LEU A 115 21.20 15.98 -6.62
C LEU A 115 22.16 15.09 -5.82
N LEU A 116 21.65 14.29 -4.89
CA LEU A 116 22.47 13.36 -4.12
C LEU A 116 22.84 12.14 -4.99
N PRO A 117 24.04 11.59 -4.82
CA PRO A 117 24.50 10.41 -5.57
C PRO A 117 23.83 9.12 -5.02
N ILE A 118 22.50 9.10 -4.99
CA ILE A 118 21.68 8.00 -4.47
C ILE A 118 21.12 7.21 -5.64
N HIS A 119 21.15 5.87 -5.52
CA HIS A 119 20.58 5.01 -6.56
C HIS A 119 19.07 5.18 -6.67
N PRO A 120 18.47 5.31 -7.90
CA PRO A 120 17.03 5.51 -8.10
C PRO A 120 16.15 4.48 -7.39
N LEU A 121 16.61 3.23 -7.33
CA LEU A 121 15.91 2.16 -6.63
C LEU A 121 15.84 2.42 -5.11
N ALA A 122 16.87 3.05 -4.53
CA ALA A 122 16.88 3.38 -3.10
C ALA A 122 15.86 4.48 -2.77
N LEU A 123 15.72 5.48 -3.64
CA LEU A 123 14.67 6.51 -3.54
C LEU A 123 13.28 5.88 -3.57
N TYR A 124 13.04 5.00 -4.54
CA TYR A 124 11.77 4.29 -4.65
C TYR A 124 11.47 3.46 -3.40
N LEU A 125 12.41 2.61 -2.97
CA LEU A 125 12.22 1.72 -1.81
C LEU A 125 12.00 2.51 -0.52
N GLY A 126 12.73 3.59 -0.29
CA GLY A 126 12.54 4.44 0.89
C GLY A 126 11.14 5.04 0.97
N LYS A 127 10.62 5.57 -0.14
CA LYS A 127 9.24 6.09 -0.23
C LYS A 127 8.18 5.00 -0.08
N VAL A 128 8.39 3.82 -0.68
CA VAL A 128 7.49 2.68 -0.52
C VAL A 128 7.47 2.19 0.93
N MET A 129 8.62 2.07 1.59
CA MET A 129 8.70 1.69 3.01
C MET A 129 7.91 2.65 3.90
N ALA A 130 7.99 3.95 3.64
CA ALA A 130 7.18 4.95 4.35
C ALA A 130 5.68 4.77 4.10
N GLY A 131 5.28 4.49 2.86
CA GLY A 131 3.90 4.16 2.50
C GLY A 131 3.41 2.91 3.22
N VAL A 132 4.22 1.84 3.25
CA VAL A 132 3.93 0.60 3.98
C VAL A 132 3.75 0.87 5.48
N ALA A 133 4.62 1.67 6.09
CA ALA A 133 4.50 2.04 7.50
C ALA A 133 3.18 2.77 7.79
N ARG A 134 2.78 3.73 6.92
CA ARG A 134 1.47 4.41 7.01
C ARG A 134 0.31 3.43 6.94
N GLY A 135 0.33 2.52 5.98
CA GLY A 135 -0.69 1.49 5.80
C GLY A 135 -0.80 0.54 6.99
N LEU A 136 0.34 0.06 7.51
CA LEU A 136 0.38 -0.83 8.67
C LEU A 136 -0.13 -0.15 9.93
N LEU A 137 0.22 1.12 10.17
CA LEU A 137 -0.30 1.91 11.29
C LEU A 137 -1.83 2.02 11.25
N THR A 138 -2.38 2.33 10.09
CA THR A 138 -3.84 2.42 9.93
C THR A 138 -4.51 1.07 10.04
N SER A 139 -3.96 0.05 9.37
CA SER A 139 -4.50 -1.31 9.41
C SER A 139 -4.47 -1.91 10.80
N SER A 140 -3.45 -1.61 11.62
CA SER A 140 -3.39 -2.09 13.01
C SER A 140 -4.60 -1.62 13.82
N ALA A 141 -5.03 -0.38 13.64
CA ALA A 141 -6.21 0.15 14.31
C ALA A 141 -7.50 -0.54 13.83
N VAL A 142 -7.62 -0.80 12.50
CA VAL A 142 -8.78 -1.53 11.95
C VAL A 142 -8.77 -3.00 12.41
N ILE A 143 -7.59 -3.63 12.50
CA ILE A 143 -7.43 -5.00 13.03
C ILE A 143 -7.89 -5.05 14.49
N VAL A 144 -7.55 -4.07 15.32
CA VAL A 144 -8.03 -4.00 16.72
C VAL A 144 -9.57 -3.97 16.76
N ILE A 145 -10.20 -3.16 15.91
CA ILE A 145 -11.68 -3.12 15.83
C ILE A 145 -12.22 -4.48 15.37
N ALA A 146 -11.59 -5.10 14.37
CA ALA A 146 -11.99 -6.41 13.87
C ALA A 146 -11.91 -7.50 14.95
N ILE A 147 -10.84 -7.51 15.75
CA ILE A 147 -10.66 -8.43 16.86
C ILE A 147 -11.73 -8.18 17.94
N LEU A 148 -11.99 -6.94 18.30
CA LEU A 148 -13.01 -6.59 19.30
C LEU A 148 -14.44 -6.98 18.84
N SER A 149 -14.69 -6.91 17.53
CA SER A 149 -16.00 -7.23 16.95
C SER A 149 -16.24 -8.73 16.81
N THR A 150 -15.20 -9.53 16.52
CA THR A 150 -15.32 -10.98 16.20
C THR A 150 -14.79 -11.89 17.30
N GLY A 151 -13.93 -11.40 18.19
CA GLY A 151 -13.22 -12.19 19.17
C GLY A 151 -12.14 -13.14 18.61
N LYS A 152 -11.90 -13.13 17.28
CA LYS A 152 -10.99 -14.06 16.59
C LYS A 152 -9.58 -13.45 16.45
N ILE A 153 -8.80 -13.43 17.52
CA ILE A 153 -7.45 -12.85 17.57
C ILE A 153 -6.49 -13.55 16.61
N PHE A 154 -6.45 -14.89 16.62
CA PHE A 154 -5.47 -15.70 15.90
C PHE A 154 -5.58 -15.57 14.36
N GLY A 155 -6.77 -15.32 13.84
CA GLY A 155 -6.97 -15.15 12.39
C GLY A 155 -6.27 -13.89 11.85
N PHE A 156 -6.37 -12.77 12.56
CA PHE A 156 -5.83 -11.48 12.15
C PHE A 156 -4.34 -11.30 12.48
N LEU A 157 -3.80 -12.03 13.45
CA LEU A 157 -2.37 -12.03 13.81
C LEU A 157 -1.58 -13.18 13.17
N ASN A 158 -2.17 -13.90 12.23
CA ASN A 158 -1.49 -14.95 11.48
C ASN A 158 -0.34 -14.33 10.66
N PRO A 159 0.88 -14.90 10.67
CA PRO A 159 2.01 -14.42 9.85
C PRO A 159 1.68 -14.29 8.37
N LEU A 160 0.85 -15.20 7.83
CA LEU A 160 0.40 -15.17 6.44
C LEU A 160 -0.50 -13.96 6.15
N PHE A 161 -1.39 -13.61 7.09
CA PHE A 161 -2.21 -12.41 7.02
C PHE A 161 -1.36 -11.13 6.98
N LEU A 162 -0.37 -11.04 7.89
CA LEU A 162 0.53 -9.90 7.96
C LEU A 162 1.41 -9.78 6.70
N LEU A 163 1.90 -10.89 6.17
CA LEU A 163 2.67 -10.91 4.93
C LEU A 163 1.86 -10.36 3.74
N LEU A 164 0.61 -10.83 3.59
CA LEU A 164 -0.30 -10.35 2.55
C LEU A 164 -0.61 -8.87 2.72
N LEU A 165 -0.78 -8.41 3.94
CA LEU A 165 -1.02 -6.99 4.24
C LEU A 165 0.19 -6.13 3.85
N ILE A 166 1.41 -6.59 4.15
CA ILE A 166 2.65 -5.90 3.75
C ILE A 166 2.77 -5.85 2.22
N LEU A 167 2.48 -6.96 1.53
CA LEU A 167 2.47 -6.99 0.06
C LEU A 167 1.44 -6.03 -0.52
N ASN A 168 0.22 -5.99 0.03
CA ASN A 168 -0.80 -5.03 -0.36
C ASN A 168 -0.30 -3.58 -0.20
N CYS A 169 0.23 -3.25 0.97
CA CYS A 169 0.79 -1.94 1.24
C CYS A 169 1.92 -1.58 0.26
N SER A 170 2.79 -2.54 -0.07
CA SER A 170 3.90 -2.35 -1.00
C SER A 170 3.42 -2.07 -2.43
N VAL A 171 2.43 -2.81 -2.92
CA VAL A 171 1.82 -2.60 -4.25
C VAL A 171 1.20 -1.20 -4.33
N PHE A 172 0.37 -0.83 -3.35
CA PHE A 172 -0.34 0.45 -3.41
C PHE A 172 0.54 1.66 -3.05
N ALA A 173 1.56 1.49 -2.21
CA ALA A 173 2.59 2.51 -2.04
C ALA A 173 3.41 2.70 -3.32
N GLY A 174 3.77 1.61 -4.01
CA GLY A 174 4.45 1.65 -5.30
C GLY A 174 3.64 2.37 -6.39
N LEU A 175 2.34 2.07 -6.49
CA LEU A 175 1.41 2.82 -7.36
C LEU A 175 1.35 4.30 -6.96
N GLY A 176 1.36 4.58 -5.66
CA GLY A 176 1.38 5.95 -5.13
C GLY A 176 2.66 6.70 -5.49
N VAL A 177 3.83 6.03 -5.49
CA VAL A 177 5.08 6.62 -5.97
C VAL A 177 4.96 7.02 -7.45
N ILE A 178 4.54 6.08 -8.29
CA ILE A 178 4.40 6.33 -9.74
C ILE A 178 3.41 7.47 -10.00
N ALA A 179 2.27 7.47 -9.34
CA ALA A 179 1.28 8.54 -9.45
C ALA A 179 1.89 9.89 -9.00
N GLY A 180 2.56 9.94 -7.84
CA GLY A 180 3.16 11.15 -7.29
C GLY A 180 4.24 11.77 -8.17
N LEU A 181 5.00 10.94 -8.91
CA LEU A 181 5.99 11.40 -9.87
C LEU A 181 5.37 12.01 -11.14
N ASN A 182 4.17 11.58 -11.52
CA ASN A 182 3.49 12.02 -12.76
C ASN A 182 2.47 13.15 -12.52
N VAL A 183 2.11 13.44 -11.28
CA VAL A 183 1.13 14.47 -10.94
C VAL A 183 1.77 15.87 -11.04
N SER A 184 1.05 16.81 -11.68
CA SER A 184 1.47 18.21 -11.85
C SER A 184 0.84 19.17 -10.84
N SER A 185 -0.20 18.76 -10.11
CA SER A 185 -0.85 19.58 -9.08
C SER A 185 -1.51 18.70 -8.02
N ILE A 186 -1.76 19.27 -6.83
CA ILE A 186 -2.46 18.56 -5.73
C ILE A 186 -3.88 18.13 -6.15
N GLU A 187 -4.56 18.94 -6.96
CA GLU A 187 -5.91 18.59 -7.45
C GLU A 187 -5.88 17.33 -8.31
N SER A 188 -4.82 17.13 -9.10
CA SER A 188 -4.63 15.92 -9.90
C SER A 188 -4.50 14.65 -9.04
N VAL A 189 -4.00 14.75 -7.81
CA VAL A 189 -3.97 13.61 -6.87
C VAL A 189 -5.39 13.13 -6.58
N GLY A 190 -6.34 14.06 -6.40
CA GLY A 190 -7.76 13.75 -6.22
C GLY A 190 -8.35 13.00 -7.43
N LEU A 191 -7.96 13.38 -8.66
CA LEU A 191 -8.40 12.68 -9.88
C LEU A 191 -7.88 11.24 -9.90
N TYR A 192 -6.60 11.00 -9.65
CA TYR A 192 -6.05 9.64 -9.58
C TYR A 192 -6.74 8.79 -8.50
N ASN A 193 -7.02 9.39 -7.34
CA ASN A 193 -7.76 8.69 -6.28
C ASN A 193 -9.17 8.31 -6.74
N ASN A 194 -9.92 9.23 -7.34
CA ASN A 194 -11.30 9.01 -7.76
C ASN A 194 -11.43 8.05 -8.95
N PHE A 195 -10.49 8.09 -9.90
CA PHE A 195 -10.56 7.24 -11.09
C PHE A 195 -9.90 5.86 -10.91
N LEU A 196 -8.92 5.73 -10.02
CA LEU A 196 -8.20 4.48 -9.81
C LEU A 196 -8.65 3.78 -8.51
N ILE A 197 -8.54 4.48 -7.37
CA ILE A 197 -8.72 3.87 -6.05
C ILE A 197 -10.20 3.65 -5.73
N VAL A 198 -11.07 4.62 -6.00
CA VAL A 198 -12.49 4.50 -5.69
C VAL A 198 -13.16 3.35 -6.48
N PRO A 199 -13.02 3.21 -7.81
CA PRO A 199 -13.57 2.06 -8.51
C PRO A 199 -12.97 0.73 -8.03
N MET A 200 -11.66 0.69 -7.79
CA MET A 200 -10.97 -0.50 -7.30
C MET A 200 -11.48 -0.91 -5.91
N SER A 201 -11.83 0.04 -5.04
CA SER A 201 -12.35 -0.22 -3.70
C SER A 201 -13.68 -0.97 -3.72
N PHE A 202 -14.53 -0.68 -4.68
CA PHE A 202 -15.81 -1.37 -4.86
C PHE A 202 -15.66 -2.69 -5.61
N LEU A 203 -14.85 -2.71 -6.67
CA LEU A 203 -14.68 -3.89 -7.53
C LEU A 203 -13.70 -4.92 -6.95
N GLY A 204 -12.84 -4.58 -6.01
CA GLY A 204 -11.78 -5.45 -5.47
C GLY A 204 -12.25 -6.63 -4.60
N GLY A 205 -13.53 -7.00 -4.63
CA GLY A 205 -14.05 -8.15 -3.87
C GLY A 205 -14.15 -7.92 -2.37
N THR A 206 -14.11 -6.66 -1.91
CA THR A 206 -14.24 -6.31 -0.49
C THR A 206 -15.64 -6.63 0.03
N PHE A 207 -16.68 -6.27 -0.74
CA PHE A 207 -18.07 -6.34 -0.33
C PHE A 207 -18.83 -7.55 -0.88
N PHE A 208 -18.28 -8.26 -1.85
CA PHE A 208 -18.89 -9.42 -2.48
C PHE A 208 -17.83 -10.46 -2.87
N ASP A 209 -18.26 -11.68 -3.13
CA ASP A 209 -17.38 -12.74 -3.60
C ASP A 209 -17.23 -12.64 -5.13
N PRO A 210 -15.99 -12.45 -5.65
CA PRO A 210 -15.74 -12.43 -7.08
C PRO A 210 -16.22 -13.69 -7.82
N SER A 211 -16.29 -14.81 -7.12
CA SER A 211 -16.74 -16.10 -7.71
C SER A 211 -18.20 -16.11 -8.14
N SER A 212 -19.03 -15.26 -7.55
CA SER A 212 -20.48 -15.18 -7.82
C SER A 212 -20.86 -14.39 -9.07
N LEU A 213 -19.89 -13.68 -9.70
CA LEU A 213 -20.16 -12.78 -10.82
C LEU A 213 -20.03 -13.45 -12.20
N PRO A 214 -20.67 -12.89 -13.26
CA PRO A 214 -20.49 -13.31 -14.64
C PRO A 214 -19.04 -13.21 -15.11
N ILE A 215 -18.65 -14.08 -16.10
CA ILE A 215 -17.27 -14.23 -16.56
C ILE A 215 -16.60 -12.92 -17.01
N TYR A 216 -17.35 -12.01 -17.63
CA TYR A 216 -16.84 -10.72 -18.12
C TYR A 216 -16.40 -9.81 -16.98
N PHE A 217 -17.15 -9.78 -15.89
CA PHE A 217 -16.79 -9.02 -14.69
C PHE A 217 -15.63 -9.66 -13.94
N LYS A 218 -15.54 -11.01 -13.93
CA LYS A 218 -14.40 -11.71 -13.32
C LYS A 218 -13.07 -11.29 -13.92
N ALA A 219 -12.97 -11.18 -15.23
CA ALA A 219 -11.73 -10.78 -15.91
C ALA A 219 -11.26 -9.39 -15.44
N LEU A 220 -12.19 -8.44 -15.29
CA LEU A 220 -11.88 -7.10 -14.78
C LEU A 220 -11.43 -7.15 -13.32
N LEU A 221 -12.12 -7.90 -12.46
CA LEU A 221 -11.78 -8.00 -11.05
C LEU A 221 -10.40 -8.63 -10.83
N TYR A 222 -10.09 -9.70 -11.55
CA TYR A 222 -8.79 -10.37 -11.46
C TYR A 222 -7.62 -9.56 -12.07
N ALA A 223 -7.88 -8.45 -12.77
CA ALA A 223 -6.86 -7.49 -13.12
C ALA A 223 -6.46 -6.58 -11.94
N LEU A 224 -7.29 -6.50 -10.88
CA LEU A 224 -7.09 -5.60 -9.75
C LEU A 224 -6.27 -6.25 -8.63
N PRO A 225 -5.20 -5.59 -8.12
CA PRO A 225 -4.41 -6.10 -6.99
C PRO A 225 -5.24 -6.36 -5.73
N LEU A 226 -6.20 -5.49 -5.45
CA LEU A 226 -7.06 -5.57 -4.26
C LEU A 226 -7.87 -6.87 -4.21
N THR A 227 -8.25 -7.44 -5.35
CA THR A 227 -8.99 -8.71 -5.42
C THR A 227 -8.18 -9.87 -4.83
N TYR A 228 -6.90 -9.96 -5.17
CA TYR A 228 -6.01 -10.99 -4.62
C TYR A 228 -5.75 -10.79 -3.14
N THR A 229 -5.62 -9.54 -2.71
CA THR A 229 -5.43 -9.21 -1.30
C THR A 229 -6.67 -9.56 -0.49
N SER A 230 -7.87 -9.14 -0.92
CA SER A 230 -9.12 -9.42 -0.19
C SER A 230 -9.41 -10.92 -0.09
N LEU A 231 -9.18 -11.68 -1.18
CA LEU A 231 -9.29 -13.13 -1.18
C LEU A 231 -8.27 -13.78 -0.23
N GLY A 232 -7.01 -13.39 -0.32
CA GLY A 232 -5.93 -13.94 0.50
C GLY A 232 -6.09 -13.63 1.98
N LEU A 233 -6.39 -12.37 2.35
CA LEU A 233 -6.59 -11.98 3.75
C LEU A 233 -7.81 -12.68 4.36
N ARG A 234 -8.89 -12.84 3.60
CA ARG A 234 -10.09 -13.56 4.05
C ARG A 234 -9.78 -15.03 4.29
N ALA A 235 -9.06 -15.67 3.38
CA ALA A 235 -8.63 -17.04 3.53
C ALA A 235 -7.65 -17.21 4.72
N ALA A 236 -6.69 -16.31 4.87
CA ALA A 236 -5.74 -16.34 5.98
C ALA A 236 -6.38 -16.13 7.35
N ALA A 237 -7.48 -15.34 7.43
CA ALA A 237 -8.18 -15.08 8.68
C ALA A 237 -9.10 -16.22 9.12
N TYR A 238 -9.75 -16.93 8.17
CA TYR A 238 -10.87 -17.82 8.51
C TYR A 238 -10.78 -19.23 7.95
N LEU A 239 -9.89 -19.52 6.99
CA LEU A 239 -9.75 -20.84 6.39
C LEU A 239 -8.50 -21.55 6.89
N PRO A 240 -8.50 -22.91 6.91
CA PRO A 240 -7.30 -23.67 7.18
C PRO A 240 -6.28 -23.49 6.03
N LEU A 241 -4.99 -23.60 6.36
CA LEU A 241 -3.87 -23.43 5.42
C LEU A 241 -3.98 -24.28 4.13
N GLN A 242 -4.65 -25.43 4.19
CA GLN A 242 -4.87 -26.32 3.05
C GLN A 242 -5.79 -25.71 1.97
N GLN A 243 -6.69 -24.82 2.36
CA GLN A 243 -7.64 -24.14 1.47
C GLN A 243 -7.19 -22.72 1.10
N PHE A 244 -5.97 -22.34 1.52
CA PHE A 244 -5.44 -21.02 1.23
C PHE A 244 -5.11 -20.88 -0.26
N PRO A 245 -5.53 -19.78 -0.94
CA PRO A 245 -5.24 -19.54 -2.34
C PRO A 245 -3.79 -19.07 -2.54
N TRP A 246 -2.85 -20.01 -2.60
CA TRP A 246 -1.40 -19.74 -2.68
C TRP A 246 -1.00 -18.88 -3.88
N PHE A 247 -1.80 -18.85 -4.95
CA PHE A 247 -1.55 -18.01 -6.12
C PHE A 247 -1.59 -16.50 -5.83
N THR A 248 -2.22 -16.10 -4.74
CA THR A 248 -2.32 -14.67 -4.37
C THR A 248 -0.96 -14.06 -4.02
N LEU A 249 -0.10 -14.81 -3.36
CA LEU A 249 1.24 -14.34 -2.96
C LEU A 249 2.15 -14.03 -4.15
N PRO A 250 2.39 -14.95 -5.10
CA PRO A 250 3.27 -14.66 -6.23
C PRO A 250 2.71 -13.58 -7.16
N ILE A 251 1.39 -13.45 -7.27
CA ILE A 251 0.78 -12.38 -8.08
C ILE A 251 1.04 -11.02 -7.44
N LEU A 252 0.77 -10.85 -6.14
CA LEU A 252 1.04 -9.60 -5.44
C LEU A 252 2.54 -9.25 -5.41
N LEU A 253 3.40 -10.26 -5.23
CA LEU A 253 4.84 -10.07 -5.28
C LEU A 253 5.31 -9.63 -6.67
N SER A 254 4.83 -10.27 -7.73
CA SER A 254 5.17 -9.90 -9.10
C SER A 254 4.71 -8.47 -9.44
N MET A 255 3.50 -8.09 -9.00
CA MET A 255 3.01 -6.72 -9.15
C MET A 255 3.90 -5.71 -8.41
N ALA A 256 4.30 -6.00 -7.16
CA ALA A 256 5.21 -5.15 -6.40
C ALA A 256 6.57 -4.99 -7.08
N LEU A 257 7.13 -6.09 -7.64
CA LEU A 257 8.40 -6.06 -8.36
C LEU A 257 8.32 -5.27 -9.68
N ILE A 258 7.24 -5.46 -10.44
CA ILE A 258 7.01 -4.68 -11.67
C ILE A 258 6.93 -3.19 -11.36
N LEU A 259 6.19 -2.81 -10.31
CA LEU A 259 6.09 -1.42 -9.88
C LEU A 259 7.43 -0.87 -9.38
N ALA A 260 8.28 -1.69 -8.75
CA ALA A 260 9.61 -1.29 -8.35
C ALA A 260 10.52 -0.99 -9.56
N ILE A 261 10.44 -1.80 -10.61
CA ILE A 261 11.19 -1.56 -11.85
C ILE A 261 10.71 -0.27 -12.52
N ILE A 262 9.39 -0.08 -12.66
CA ILE A 262 8.81 1.11 -13.29
C ILE A 262 9.14 2.36 -12.47
N GLY A 263 8.96 2.32 -11.15
CA GLY A 263 9.23 3.45 -10.27
C GLY A 263 10.70 3.85 -10.24
N ALA A 264 11.62 2.88 -10.16
CA ALA A 264 13.05 3.15 -10.24
C ALA A 264 13.44 3.77 -11.59
N HIS A 265 12.86 3.27 -12.69
CA HIS A 265 13.10 3.84 -14.02
C HIS A 265 12.59 5.29 -14.13
N GLN A 266 11.43 5.60 -13.57
CA GLN A 266 10.92 6.97 -13.54
C GLN A 266 11.80 7.91 -12.71
N PHE A 267 12.34 7.46 -11.56
CA PHE A 267 13.30 8.25 -10.79
C PHE A 267 14.59 8.51 -11.58
N SER A 268 15.11 7.51 -12.30
CA SER A 268 16.29 7.67 -13.16
C SER A 268 16.10 8.77 -14.21
N HIS A 269 14.95 8.79 -14.88
CA HIS A 269 14.63 9.84 -15.87
C HIS A 269 14.43 11.26 -15.28
N GLN A 270 14.28 11.38 -13.99
CA GLN A 270 14.18 12.69 -13.33
C GLN A 270 15.53 13.16 -12.76
N GLN A 271 16.54 12.28 -12.72
CA GLN A 271 17.92 12.61 -12.35
C GLN A 271 18.75 13.07 -13.57
N ASP A 272 18.35 12.66 -14.81
CA ASP A 272 18.95 13.07 -16.08
C ASP A 272 18.42 14.47 -16.51
#